data_9835bcb40f470acc9131c6afd19bf070
#
_entry.id   9835bcb40f470acc9131c6afd19bf070
#
_cell.length_a   1.000
_cell.length_b   1.000
_cell.length_c   1.000
_cell.angle_alpha   90.00
_cell.angle_beta   90.00
_cell.angle_gamma   90.00
#
_symmetry.space_group_name_H-M   'P 1'
#
loop_
_entity.id
_entity.type
_entity.pdbx_description
1 polymer ?
#
loop_
_entity_poly.entity_id
_entity_poly.type
_entity_poly.pdbx_seq_one_letter_code
_entity_poly.pdbx_strand_id
1 'polypeptide(L)'
;MKGGPPASRHRFRDLDSEFEQPGTERQTKRRAWPAKGHVWSSKGDAWPAKGHVWSTKGTLVVSMGTHVADEERRMVQNGTHMLQKGTHVVNRAYLYSLDNRPVSYFDRPERASGLSEWPGTVPISYRILASGNTQICSSLIANGLEGAPDVKVYAINGEYDVGFARFLRFIDVIRFVSGSSHFEAPKLLDETISTRSFLDLHMNKYVQLETVELDILSGGDEAMMREMVEAEASMCTWIGESIDALPSETNEAAAVVYESSVKGAGPFAGLRFDDKYDAGRDPLGFRWSETLNFDMPTRAEFEETEGRD
;
A
#
# COMPACT_ATOMS: atom_id res chain seq x y z
N MET A 1 -49.63 -9.44 45.46
CA MET A 1 -50.35 -8.22 45.07
C MET A 1 -49.36 -7.10 44.88
N LYS A 2 -49.47 -6.32 43.79
CA LYS A 2 -48.66 -5.18 43.28
C LYS A 2 -47.46 -5.67 42.42
N GLY A 3 -47.44 -5.66 41.11
CA GLY A 3 -47.94 -4.64 40.19
C GLY A 3 -46.70 -3.94 39.62
N GLY A 4 -45.97 -4.54 38.61
CA GLY A 4 -44.86 -3.89 37.90
C GLY A 4 -45.38 -3.10 36.70
N PRO A 5 -44.76 -2.00 36.31
CA PRO A 5 -45.20 -1.16 35.22
C PRO A 5 -44.77 -1.71 33.82
N PRO A 6 -45.47 -1.29 32.76
CA PRO A 6 -45.36 -1.88 31.43
C PRO A 6 -44.18 -1.33 30.62
N ALA A 7 -43.66 -2.18 29.75
CA ALA A 7 -42.64 -1.86 28.77
C ALA A 7 -43.14 -0.88 27.69
N SER A 8 -42.42 0.22 27.50
CA SER A 8 -42.66 1.17 26.42
C SER A 8 -42.08 0.65 25.12
N ARG A 9 -42.97 0.37 24.15
CA ARG A 9 -42.64 0.10 22.76
C ARG A 9 -42.32 1.45 22.07
N HIS A 10 -41.10 1.69 21.72
CA HIS A 10 -40.78 2.73 20.75
C HIS A 10 -41.06 2.23 19.33
N ARG A 11 -42.04 2.88 18.71
CA ARG A 11 -42.34 2.75 17.28
C ARG A 11 -41.25 3.48 16.50
N PHE A 12 -40.59 2.78 15.58
CA PHE A 12 -39.89 3.39 14.46
C PHE A 12 -40.93 4.03 13.53
N ARG A 13 -40.83 5.32 13.32
CA ARG A 13 -41.56 6.04 12.28
C ARG A 13 -40.77 5.95 11.00
N ASP A 14 -41.43 5.45 9.97
CA ASP A 14 -41.06 5.58 8.57
C ASP A 14 -40.99 7.06 8.21
N LEU A 15 -39.86 7.49 7.68
CA LEU A 15 -39.65 8.77 7.03
C LEU A 15 -39.35 8.53 5.54
N ASP A 16 -40.39 8.01 4.85
CA ASP A 16 -40.52 8.22 3.41
C ASP A 16 -41.44 9.40 3.21
N SER A 17 -40.93 10.53 2.71
CA SER A 17 -41.70 11.41 1.81
C SER A 17 -40.94 12.69 1.51
N GLU A 18 -40.89 12.96 0.22
CA GLU A 18 -40.89 14.30 -0.39
C GLU A 18 -39.57 15.09 -0.41
N PHE A 19 -38.82 14.89 -1.48
CA PHE A 19 -38.00 15.94 -2.04
C PHE A 19 -38.64 16.42 -3.35
N GLU A 20 -39.49 17.44 -3.22
CA GLU A 20 -39.89 18.30 -4.33
C GLU A 20 -38.66 19.06 -4.85
N GLN A 21 -38.47 19.01 -6.16
CA GLN A 21 -37.49 19.82 -6.87
C GLN A 21 -38.09 21.21 -7.16
N PRO A 22 -37.44 22.32 -6.80
CA PRO A 22 -37.68 23.59 -7.45
C PRO A 22 -36.71 23.75 -8.63
N GLY A 23 -37.28 23.80 -9.83
CA GLY A 23 -36.55 24.24 -11.02
C GLY A 23 -36.10 25.69 -10.88
N THR A 24 -34.80 25.89 -11.07
CA THR A 24 -34.25 27.20 -11.47
C THR A 24 -33.10 26.97 -12.43
N GLU A 25 -33.41 27.25 -13.71
CA GLU A 25 -32.38 27.49 -14.74
C GLU A 25 -31.40 28.56 -14.25
N ARG A 26 -30.17 28.13 -13.91
CA ARG A 26 -29.03 29.04 -13.91
C ARG A 26 -28.09 28.60 -15.03
N GLN A 27 -28.11 29.37 -16.10
CA GLN A 27 -27.05 29.36 -17.09
C GLN A 27 -25.71 29.63 -16.40
N THR A 28 -24.96 28.60 -16.08
CA THR A 28 -23.55 28.73 -15.70
C THR A 28 -22.73 28.78 -16.98
N LYS A 29 -22.20 29.97 -17.27
CA LYS A 29 -21.19 30.20 -18.29
C LYS A 29 -20.03 29.22 -18.09
N ARG A 30 -19.94 28.24 -19.00
CA ARG A 30 -18.79 27.36 -19.14
C ARG A 30 -17.56 28.21 -19.45
N ARG A 31 -16.63 28.33 -18.50
CA ARG A 31 -15.29 28.83 -18.79
C ARG A 31 -14.54 27.73 -19.52
N ALA A 32 -14.35 27.93 -20.82
CA ALA A 32 -13.45 27.07 -21.62
C ALA A 32 -12.02 27.31 -21.15
N TRP A 33 -11.31 26.19 -20.92
CA TRP A 33 -9.87 26.18 -20.67
C TRP A 33 -9.16 26.70 -21.92
N PRO A 34 -8.13 27.56 -21.80
CA PRO A 34 -7.41 28.07 -22.98
C PRO A 34 -6.48 26.94 -23.50
N ALA A 35 -6.84 26.39 -24.64
CA ALA A 35 -5.91 25.63 -25.46
C ALA A 35 -4.94 26.62 -26.12
N LYS A 36 -3.78 26.84 -25.52
CA LYS A 36 -2.61 27.41 -26.20
C LYS A 36 -1.36 26.75 -25.66
N GLY A 37 -0.78 25.90 -26.53
CA GLY A 37 0.56 25.38 -26.34
C GLY A 37 1.58 26.51 -26.28
N HIS A 38 2.31 26.56 -25.20
CA HIS A 38 3.57 27.27 -25.11
C HIS A 38 4.70 26.26 -24.99
N VAL A 39 5.50 26.20 -26.05
CA VAL A 39 6.81 25.57 -26.07
C VAL A 39 7.69 26.36 -25.12
N TRP A 40 8.09 25.75 -24.01
CA TRP A 40 9.12 26.29 -23.13
C TRP A 40 10.44 25.61 -23.41
N SER A 41 11.40 26.45 -23.83
CA SER A 41 12.80 26.13 -23.99
C SER A 41 13.42 25.86 -22.60
N SER A 42 13.96 24.67 -22.41
CA SER A 42 14.75 24.29 -21.25
C SER A 42 16.08 25.04 -21.26
N LYS A 43 16.30 25.91 -20.26
CA LYS A 43 17.65 26.23 -19.79
C LYS A 43 17.72 25.93 -18.32
N GLY A 44 18.61 25.01 -18.04
CA GLY A 44 18.86 24.28 -16.85
C GLY A 44 19.22 25.08 -15.62
N ASP A 45 18.88 24.47 -14.49
CA ASP A 45 19.73 24.50 -13.32
C ASP A 45 19.83 23.07 -12.80
N ALA A 46 21.07 22.56 -12.82
CA ALA A 46 21.38 21.18 -12.49
C ALA A 46 21.50 21.03 -10.97
N TRP A 47 20.68 20.15 -10.42
CA TRP A 47 20.97 19.52 -9.13
C TRP A 47 22.03 18.43 -9.33
N PRO A 48 23.01 18.29 -8.42
CA PRO A 48 24.03 17.25 -8.54
C PRO A 48 23.42 15.90 -8.10
N ALA A 49 22.77 15.23 -9.03
CA ALA A 49 22.44 13.82 -8.87
C ALA A 49 23.70 13.01 -9.19
N LYS A 50 24.37 12.48 -8.16
CA LYS A 50 25.23 11.30 -8.34
C LYS A 50 24.31 10.10 -8.55
N GLY A 51 23.69 10.02 -9.72
CA GLY A 51 23.00 8.86 -10.19
C GLY A 51 23.99 7.83 -10.69
N HIS A 52 24.13 6.74 -9.97
CA HIS A 52 24.76 5.56 -10.54
C HIS A 52 23.79 4.95 -11.55
N VAL A 53 24.16 5.03 -12.82
CA VAL A 53 23.50 4.33 -13.92
C VAL A 53 23.85 2.84 -13.77
N TRP A 54 22.86 2.04 -13.37
CA TRP A 54 23.01 0.58 -13.35
C TRP A 54 22.66 0.03 -14.73
N SER A 55 23.68 -0.50 -15.40
CA SER A 55 23.52 -1.26 -16.63
C SER A 55 23.04 -2.68 -16.28
N THR A 56 21.81 -3.01 -16.67
CA THR A 56 21.28 -4.37 -16.60
C THR A 56 21.94 -5.28 -17.64
N LYS A 57 23.05 -5.91 -17.29
CA LYS A 57 23.56 -7.11 -17.95
C LYS A 57 24.24 -7.98 -16.90
N GLY A 58 23.57 -9.03 -16.50
CA GLY A 58 24.15 -10.04 -15.63
C GLY A 58 23.10 -10.98 -15.06
N THR A 59 22.73 -12.01 -15.83
CA THR A 59 22.01 -13.17 -15.29
C THR A 59 22.97 -13.91 -14.40
N LEU A 60 22.76 -13.86 -13.07
CA LEU A 60 23.50 -14.69 -12.12
C LEU A 60 22.80 -16.05 -12.03
N VAL A 61 23.36 -17.06 -12.68
CA VAL A 61 23.00 -18.46 -12.48
C VAL A 61 23.84 -19.00 -11.33
N VAL A 62 23.25 -19.18 -10.15
CA VAL A 62 23.89 -19.89 -9.05
C VAL A 62 23.48 -21.35 -9.12
N SER A 63 24.39 -22.21 -9.53
CA SER A 63 24.27 -23.66 -9.45
C SER A 63 24.67 -24.11 -8.05
N MET A 64 23.76 -24.71 -7.28
CA MET A 64 24.06 -25.29 -5.98
C MET A 64 24.14 -26.82 -6.05
N GLY A 65 25.25 -27.31 -5.54
CA GLY A 65 25.51 -28.72 -5.32
C GLY A 65 24.87 -29.23 -4.03
N THR A 66 24.44 -30.49 -4.06
CA THR A 66 23.72 -31.23 -3.05
C THR A 66 24.61 -31.66 -1.87
N HIS A 67 24.11 -31.57 -0.67
CA HIS A 67 24.14 -32.39 0.54
C HIS A 67 24.24 -31.59 1.83
N VAL A 68 23.12 -31.44 2.50
CA VAL A 68 23.02 -31.10 3.93
C VAL A 68 21.88 -31.94 4.55
N ALA A 69 22.06 -32.38 5.76
CA ALA A 69 21.28 -33.37 6.46
C ALA A 69 19.82 -32.98 6.77
N ASP A 70 18.96 -33.98 6.92
CA ASP A 70 17.48 -33.88 6.94
C ASP A 70 16.87 -33.10 8.13
N GLU A 71 17.63 -32.80 9.19
CA GLU A 71 17.12 -32.09 10.37
C GLU A 71 17.13 -30.57 10.22
N GLU A 72 18.06 -30.00 9.47
CA GLU A 72 18.04 -28.55 9.14
C GLU A 72 16.96 -28.19 8.12
N ARG A 73 16.43 -29.17 7.38
CA ARG A 73 15.42 -28.92 6.34
C ARG A 73 14.06 -28.53 6.87
N ARG A 74 13.68 -28.83 8.11
CA ARG A 74 12.35 -28.54 8.64
C ARG A 74 12.19 -27.13 9.18
N MET A 75 13.23 -26.57 9.82
CA MET A 75 13.18 -25.19 10.32
C MET A 75 13.23 -24.13 9.19
N VAL A 76 13.85 -24.50 8.07
CA VAL A 76 13.96 -23.63 6.89
C VAL A 76 12.69 -23.66 6.04
N GLN A 77 11.83 -24.68 6.15
CA GLN A 77 10.67 -24.87 5.29
C GLN A 77 9.55 -23.82 5.50
N ASN A 78 9.40 -23.26 6.68
CA ASN A 78 8.36 -22.23 6.93
C ASN A 78 8.81 -20.79 6.60
N GLY A 79 10.12 -20.55 6.42
CA GLY A 79 10.66 -19.26 5.99
C GLY A 79 11.25 -19.24 4.58
N THR A 80 11.42 -20.39 3.95
CA THR A 80 12.18 -20.53 2.69
C THR A 80 11.43 -21.23 1.56
N HIS A 81 10.11 -21.10 1.48
CA HIS A 81 9.38 -21.64 0.32
C HIS A 81 9.70 -20.91 -1.00
N MET A 82 10.71 -20.04 -1.01
CA MET A 82 10.96 -19.12 -2.11
C MET A 82 12.00 -19.53 -3.13
N LEU A 83 12.73 -20.62 -2.98
CA LEU A 83 13.86 -20.89 -3.88
C LEU A 83 13.86 -22.29 -4.53
N GLN A 84 12.73 -22.90 -4.81
CA GLN A 84 12.75 -24.13 -5.60
C GLN A 84 11.79 -24.12 -6.79
N LYS A 85 12.38 -24.28 -7.93
CA LYS A 85 11.89 -24.56 -9.30
C LYS A 85 11.57 -23.35 -10.18
N GLY A 86 12.53 -22.90 -10.99
CA GLY A 86 12.38 -22.57 -12.43
C GLY A 86 11.20 -21.68 -12.89
N THR A 87 10.38 -21.19 -11.99
CA THR A 87 9.42 -20.13 -12.25
C THR A 87 10.07 -18.81 -11.89
N HIS A 88 9.93 -17.82 -12.71
CA HIS A 88 10.34 -16.46 -12.40
C HIS A 88 9.67 -16.05 -11.08
N VAL A 89 10.39 -16.14 -9.97
CA VAL A 89 9.93 -15.62 -8.69
C VAL A 89 9.90 -14.11 -8.85
N VAL A 90 8.72 -13.58 -8.94
CA VAL A 90 8.53 -12.12 -8.96
C VAL A 90 8.53 -11.67 -7.51
N ASN A 91 9.57 -10.96 -7.11
CA ASN A 91 9.66 -10.38 -5.77
C ASN A 91 8.51 -9.41 -5.52
N ARG A 92 7.94 -9.44 -4.32
CA ARG A 92 6.73 -8.69 -3.97
C ARG A 92 6.92 -7.83 -2.75
N ALA A 93 6.12 -6.77 -2.70
CA ALA A 93 5.75 -6.10 -1.47
C ALA A 93 4.45 -6.72 -0.95
N TYR A 94 4.34 -6.91 0.36
CA TYR A 94 3.14 -7.42 1.02
C TYR A 94 2.60 -6.38 1.99
N LEU A 95 1.28 -6.29 2.08
CA LEU A 95 0.60 -5.41 3.01
C LEU A 95 -0.31 -6.23 3.92
N TYR A 96 -0.15 -6.03 5.23
CA TYR A 96 -0.94 -6.70 6.26
C TYR A 96 -1.58 -5.68 7.20
N SER A 97 -2.66 -6.09 7.84
CA SER A 97 -3.28 -5.38 8.95
C SER A 97 -3.06 -6.18 10.23
N LEU A 98 -2.47 -5.56 11.26
CA LEU A 98 -2.05 -6.20 12.51
C LEU A 98 -2.58 -5.45 13.73
N ASP A 99 -2.74 -6.14 14.85
CA ASP A 99 -3.14 -5.50 16.11
C ASP A 99 -1.96 -5.08 17.00
N ASN A 100 -0.72 -5.47 16.67
CA ASN A 100 0.51 -5.03 17.34
C ASN A 100 1.50 -4.38 16.37
N ARG A 101 2.57 -3.80 16.94
CA ARG A 101 3.76 -3.35 16.21
C ARG A 101 4.91 -4.25 16.60
N PRO A 102 5.39 -5.13 15.71
CA PRO A 102 6.37 -6.15 16.04
C PRO A 102 7.72 -5.56 16.42
N VAL A 103 8.29 -6.01 17.53
CA VAL A 103 9.65 -5.66 17.97
C VAL A 103 10.67 -6.72 17.60
N SER A 104 10.22 -7.93 17.27
CA SER A 104 11.03 -9.05 16.78
C SER A 104 10.19 -9.93 15.85
N TYR A 105 10.85 -10.83 15.13
CA TYR A 105 10.19 -11.85 14.30
C TYR A 105 9.20 -12.73 15.10
N PHE A 106 9.49 -12.98 16.37
CA PHE A 106 8.67 -13.81 17.26
C PHE A 106 7.51 -13.04 17.93
N ASP A 107 7.46 -11.73 17.78
CA ASP A 107 6.40 -10.89 18.34
C ASP A 107 5.16 -10.89 17.41
N ARG A 108 4.56 -12.08 17.29
CA ARG A 108 3.42 -12.31 16.41
C ARG A 108 2.17 -11.58 16.89
N PRO A 109 1.34 -11.06 15.96
CA PRO A 109 0.06 -10.46 16.29
C PRO A 109 -0.95 -11.48 16.80
N GLU A 110 -1.88 -11.06 17.64
CA GLU A 110 -3.07 -11.86 18.00
C GLU A 110 -4.05 -11.92 16.81
N ARG A 111 -4.11 -10.85 16.02
CA ARG A 111 -4.93 -10.75 14.83
C ARG A 111 -4.11 -10.21 13.66
N ALA A 112 -4.17 -10.93 12.58
CA ALA A 112 -3.56 -10.56 11.32
C ALA A 112 -4.57 -10.73 10.18
N SER A 113 -4.51 -9.85 9.19
CA SER A 113 -5.23 -10.00 7.92
C SER A 113 -4.30 -9.63 6.79
N GLY A 114 -4.23 -10.46 5.75
CA GLY A 114 -3.68 -10.05 4.48
C GLY A 114 -4.50 -8.90 3.91
N LEU A 115 -3.85 -7.94 3.27
CA LEU A 115 -4.54 -6.87 2.57
C LEU A 115 -4.26 -6.89 1.08
N SER A 116 -3.01 -7.08 0.71
CA SER A 116 -2.59 -7.06 -0.69
C SER A 116 -1.15 -7.52 -0.87
N GLU A 117 -0.81 -7.98 -2.08
CA GLU A 117 0.56 -8.20 -2.53
C GLU A 117 0.79 -7.58 -3.91
N TRP A 118 1.99 -7.05 -4.16
CA TRP A 118 2.29 -6.39 -5.42
C TRP A 118 3.69 -6.75 -5.94
N PRO A 119 3.81 -7.13 -7.22
CA PRO A 119 5.08 -7.54 -7.80
C PRO A 119 6.00 -6.36 -8.16
N GLY A 120 7.27 -6.46 -7.83
CA GLY A 120 8.37 -5.63 -8.35
C GLY A 120 8.49 -4.22 -7.83
N THR A 121 7.49 -3.67 -7.16
CA THR A 121 7.51 -2.30 -6.60
C THR A 121 6.50 -2.14 -5.48
N VAL A 122 6.61 -1.07 -4.71
CA VAL A 122 5.62 -0.68 -3.70
C VAL A 122 4.62 0.29 -4.32
N PRO A 123 3.31 -0.03 -4.40
CA PRO A 123 2.28 0.88 -4.90
C PRO A 123 2.07 2.09 -3.99
N ILE A 124 1.54 3.18 -4.57
CA ILE A 124 1.26 4.38 -3.78
C ILE A 124 0.21 4.14 -2.68
N SER A 125 -0.79 3.28 -2.93
CA SER A 125 -1.80 2.89 -1.93
C SER A 125 -1.19 2.30 -0.66
N TYR A 126 -0.13 1.46 -0.79
CA TYR A 126 0.56 0.86 0.36
C TYR A 126 1.30 1.92 1.17
N ARG A 127 1.99 2.84 0.47
CA ARG A 127 2.70 3.96 1.10
C ARG A 127 1.74 4.86 1.87
N ILE A 128 0.57 5.15 1.30
CA ILE A 128 -0.47 5.95 1.97
C ILE A 128 -0.97 5.25 3.23
N LEU A 129 -1.31 3.96 3.14
CA LEU A 129 -1.80 3.19 4.29
C LEU A 129 -0.74 3.06 5.38
N ALA A 130 0.53 2.88 5.03
CA ALA A 130 1.65 2.82 5.98
C ALA A 130 2.12 4.20 6.48
N SER A 131 1.51 5.30 6.02
CA SER A 131 1.96 6.67 6.35
C SER A 131 1.55 7.15 7.75
N GLY A 132 0.68 6.43 8.45
CA GLY A 132 0.20 6.82 9.78
C GLY A 132 1.27 6.59 10.84
N ASN A 133 1.95 7.65 11.31
CA ASN A 133 3.00 7.54 12.33
C ASN A 133 4.00 6.43 11.98
N THR A 134 4.56 6.51 10.78
CA THR A 134 5.43 5.51 10.16
C THR A 134 6.65 5.20 11.01
N GLN A 135 6.92 3.92 11.25
CA GLN A 135 8.09 3.44 11.99
C GLN A 135 8.65 2.18 11.34
N ILE A 136 9.95 1.97 11.51
CA ILE A 136 10.60 0.70 11.17
C ILE A 136 10.37 -0.27 12.32
N CYS A 137 10.03 -1.51 11.97
CA CYS A 137 9.83 -2.61 12.90
C CYS A 137 10.54 -3.87 12.39
N SER A 138 10.43 -4.96 13.13
CA SER A 138 10.91 -6.26 12.64
C SER A 138 9.99 -6.80 11.54
N SER A 139 10.58 -7.42 10.52
CA SER A 139 9.84 -8.24 9.57
C SER A 139 9.20 -9.43 10.29
N LEU A 140 8.02 -9.82 9.85
CA LEU A 140 7.33 -11.04 10.29
C LEU A 140 7.35 -12.14 9.23
N ILE A 141 7.84 -11.86 8.02
CA ILE A 141 7.96 -12.87 6.96
C ILE A 141 9.36 -13.50 6.87
N ALA A 142 10.37 -12.87 7.47
CA ALA A 142 11.73 -13.40 7.47
C ALA A 142 12.44 -13.18 8.81
N ASN A 143 13.09 -14.24 9.32
CA ASN A 143 13.96 -14.22 10.51
C ASN A 143 15.41 -14.45 10.09
N GLY A 144 16.00 -13.43 9.45
CA GLY A 144 17.30 -13.54 8.81
C GLY A 144 17.24 -13.88 7.33
N LEU A 145 18.38 -14.11 6.73
CA LEU A 145 18.53 -14.48 5.31
C LEU A 145 19.13 -15.86 5.16
N GLU A 146 18.88 -16.50 4.02
CA GLU A 146 19.55 -17.76 3.67
C GLU A 146 21.08 -17.57 3.66
N GLY A 147 21.79 -18.38 4.45
CA GLY A 147 23.25 -18.27 4.62
C GLY A 147 23.70 -17.15 5.57
N ALA A 148 22.79 -16.32 6.10
CA ALA A 148 23.07 -15.26 7.07
C ALA A 148 21.91 -15.11 8.07
N PRO A 149 21.66 -16.11 8.94
CA PRO A 149 20.51 -16.14 9.84
C PRO A 149 20.53 -15.05 10.90
N ASP A 150 21.69 -14.49 11.21
CA ASP A 150 21.86 -13.42 12.20
C ASP A 150 21.55 -12.01 11.64
N VAL A 151 21.34 -11.89 10.33
CA VAL A 151 20.99 -10.61 9.68
C VAL A 151 19.59 -10.21 10.09
N LYS A 152 19.44 -9.01 10.63
CA LYS A 152 18.12 -8.47 10.97
C LYS A 152 17.38 -8.04 9.72
N VAL A 153 16.14 -8.43 9.64
CA VAL A 153 15.22 -8.07 8.56
C VAL A 153 14.16 -7.10 9.09
N TYR A 154 13.90 -6.08 8.33
CA TYR A 154 13.04 -4.96 8.75
C TYR A 154 11.82 -4.86 7.85
N ALA A 155 10.77 -4.25 8.42
CA ALA A 155 9.54 -3.89 7.75
C ALA A 155 9.11 -2.48 8.17
N ILE A 156 8.06 -1.95 7.56
CA ILE A 156 7.50 -0.64 7.85
C ILE A 156 6.14 -0.85 8.50
N ASN A 157 5.89 -0.13 9.59
CA ASN A 157 4.62 -0.20 10.30
C ASN A 157 4.03 1.21 10.48
N GLY A 158 2.73 1.36 10.23
CA GLY A 158 1.99 2.61 10.39
C GLY A 158 0.69 2.42 11.15
N GLU A 159 0.15 3.47 11.76
CA GLU A 159 -1.18 3.46 12.37
C GLU A 159 -2.24 3.40 11.28
N TYR A 160 -3.12 2.38 11.36
CA TYR A 160 -4.06 2.08 10.30
C TYR A 160 -5.10 3.19 10.11
N ASP A 161 -5.68 3.70 11.18
CA ASP A 161 -6.73 4.72 11.14
C ASP A 161 -6.25 6.03 10.48
N VAL A 162 -5.02 6.45 10.79
CA VAL A 162 -4.40 7.65 10.19
C VAL A 162 -4.11 7.42 8.71
N GLY A 163 -3.47 6.31 8.37
CA GLY A 163 -3.20 5.95 6.98
C GLY A 163 -4.47 5.78 6.15
N PHE A 164 -5.49 5.15 6.74
CA PHE A 164 -6.79 4.95 6.09
C PHE A 164 -7.55 6.26 5.86
N ALA A 165 -7.53 7.19 6.81
CA ALA A 165 -8.13 8.51 6.61
C ALA A 165 -7.49 9.27 5.44
N ARG A 166 -6.15 9.26 5.33
CA ARG A 166 -5.41 9.81 4.19
C ARG A 166 -5.77 9.10 2.89
N PHE A 167 -5.89 7.78 2.95
CA PHE A 167 -6.24 6.97 1.80
C PHE A 167 -7.65 7.26 1.29
N LEU A 168 -8.64 7.44 2.17
CA LEU A 168 -9.99 7.85 1.79
C LEU A 168 -10.00 9.21 1.11
N ARG A 169 -9.24 10.17 1.64
CA ARG A 169 -9.08 11.47 1.00
C ARG A 169 -8.46 11.36 -0.40
N PHE A 170 -7.44 10.53 -0.54
CA PHE A 170 -6.81 10.27 -1.84
C PHE A 170 -7.78 9.62 -2.83
N ILE A 171 -8.59 8.65 -2.39
CA ILE A 171 -9.65 8.03 -3.21
C ILE A 171 -10.64 9.08 -3.72
N ASP A 172 -11.10 10.00 -2.87
CA ASP A 172 -12.03 11.04 -3.28
C ASP A 172 -11.41 11.94 -4.37
N VAL A 173 -10.13 12.26 -4.24
CA VAL A 173 -9.37 13.00 -5.27
C VAL A 173 -9.27 12.20 -6.58
N ILE A 174 -8.89 10.92 -6.51
CA ILE A 174 -8.82 10.02 -7.68
C ILE A 174 -10.18 9.97 -8.39
N ARG A 175 -11.26 9.75 -7.64
CA ARG A 175 -12.61 9.68 -8.20
C ARG A 175 -13.02 10.98 -8.89
N PHE A 176 -12.63 12.12 -8.34
CA PHE A 176 -12.91 13.41 -8.95
C PHE A 176 -12.16 13.58 -10.28
N VAL A 177 -10.86 13.25 -10.30
CA VAL A 177 -10.06 13.31 -11.54
C VAL A 177 -10.59 12.33 -12.58
N SER A 178 -10.73 11.05 -12.22
CA SER A 178 -11.15 9.97 -13.13
C SER A 178 -12.59 10.11 -13.61
N GLY A 179 -13.47 10.74 -12.82
CA GLY A 179 -14.86 11.03 -13.19
C GLY A 179 -15.01 12.18 -14.19
N SER A 180 -13.93 12.89 -14.54
CA SER A 180 -13.97 13.92 -15.56
C SER A 180 -14.11 13.30 -16.96
N SER A 181 -14.75 14.03 -17.88
CA SER A 181 -15.02 13.57 -19.26
C SER A 181 -13.75 13.32 -20.12
N HIS A 182 -12.57 13.53 -19.55
CA HIS A 182 -11.29 13.33 -20.23
C HIS A 182 -10.72 11.91 -20.03
N PHE A 183 -11.27 11.15 -19.09
CA PHE A 183 -10.78 9.83 -18.74
C PHE A 183 -11.84 8.76 -19.01
N GLU A 184 -11.41 7.64 -19.57
CA GLU A 184 -12.18 6.40 -19.62
C GLU A 184 -11.73 5.55 -18.42
N ALA A 185 -12.47 5.65 -17.32
CA ALA A 185 -12.08 5.07 -16.03
C ALA A 185 -13.22 4.36 -15.28
N PRO A 186 -14.20 3.68 -15.95
CA PRO A 186 -15.28 3.02 -15.23
C PRO A 186 -14.76 1.94 -14.27
N LYS A 187 -13.75 1.15 -14.67
CA LYS A 187 -13.14 0.13 -13.84
C LYS A 187 -12.46 0.76 -12.61
N LEU A 188 -11.63 1.77 -12.80
CA LEU A 188 -10.97 2.47 -11.69
C LEU A 188 -11.97 3.03 -10.69
N LEU A 189 -13.07 3.61 -11.16
CA LEU A 189 -14.13 4.14 -10.30
C LEU A 189 -14.81 3.05 -9.48
N ASP A 190 -15.09 1.89 -10.07
CA ASP A 190 -15.66 0.73 -9.36
C ASP A 190 -14.66 0.15 -8.35
N GLU A 191 -13.37 0.06 -8.70
CA GLU A 191 -12.31 -0.39 -7.79
C GLU A 191 -12.17 0.53 -6.57
N THR A 192 -12.35 1.84 -6.71
CA THR A 192 -12.29 2.75 -5.55
C THR A 192 -13.41 2.49 -4.54
N ILE A 193 -14.56 2.00 -4.98
CA ILE A 193 -15.69 1.67 -4.10
C ILE A 193 -15.41 0.37 -3.36
N SER A 194 -15.02 -0.68 -4.08
CA SER A 194 -14.70 -2.00 -3.50
C SER A 194 -13.51 -1.92 -2.52
N THR A 195 -12.49 -1.15 -2.88
CA THR A 195 -11.31 -0.86 -2.04
C THR A 195 -11.68 -0.34 -0.66
N ARG A 196 -12.54 0.68 -0.60
CA ARG A 196 -12.97 1.26 0.67
C ARG A 196 -13.62 0.23 1.57
N SER A 197 -14.57 -0.54 1.01
CA SER A 197 -15.30 -1.56 1.76
C SER A 197 -14.40 -2.69 2.26
N PHE A 198 -13.44 -3.12 1.43
CA PHE A 198 -12.48 -4.14 1.81
C PHE A 198 -11.59 -3.69 2.98
N LEU A 199 -10.99 -2.52 2.87
CA LEU A 199 -10.07 -2.00 3.89
C LEU A 199 -10.78 -1.70 5.23
N ASP A 200 -12.01 -1.20 5.20
CA ASP A 200 -12.81 -0.96 6.39
C ASP A 200 -13.13 -2.27 7.15
N LEU A 201 -13.40 -3.35 6.41
CA LEU A 201 -13.68 -4.68 6.97
C LEU A 201 -12.45 -5.31 7.65
N HIS A 202 -11.25 -5.09 7.11
CA HIS A 202 -10.01 -5.73 7.56
C HIS A 202 -9.15 -4.82 8.47
N MET A 203 -9.71 -3.73 8.98
CA MET A 203 -9.00 -2.76 9.79
C MET A 203 -8.66 -3.32 11.18
N ASN A 204 -7.36 -3.45 11.48
CA ASN A 204 -6.81 -3.62 12.81
C ASN A 204 -6.14 -2.30 13.26
N LYS A 205 -5.22 -2.37 14.21
CA LYS A 205 -4.58 -1.17 14.78
C LYS A 205 -3.47 -0.60 13.89
N TYR A 206 -2.75 -1.48 13.21
CA TYR A 206 -1.57 -1.14 12.42
C TYR A 206 -1.63 -1.73 11.02
N VAL A 207 -0.98 -1.06 10.09
CA VAL A 207 -0.59 -1.59 8.78
C VAL A 207 0.88 -1.97 8.84
N GLN A 208 1.24 -3.14 8.33
CA GLN A 208 2.62 -3.54 8.11
C GLN A 208 2.89 -3.73 6.62
N LEU A 209 3.88 -3.03 6.13
CA LEU A 209 4.40 -3.14 4.78
C LEU A 209 5.72 -3.91 4.82
N GLU A 210 5.73 -5.09 4.23
CA GLU A 210 6.87 -5.96 4.09
C GLU A 210 7.49 -5.79 2.69
N THR A 211 8.74 -5.38 2.65
CA THR A 211 9.49 -5.14 1.41
C THR A 211 10.70 -6.06 1.25
N VAL A 212 10.90 -6.99 2.16
CA VAL A 212 12.09 -7.85 2.25
C VAL A 212 12.46 -8.53 0.93
N GLU A 213 11.47 -9.03 0.16
CA GLU A 213 11.75 -9.65 -1.13
C GLU A 213 12.29 -8.66 -2.17
N LEU A 214 11.89 -7.39 -2.09
CA LEU A 214 12.40 -6.34 -2.95
C LEU A 214 13.79 -5.89 -2.50
N ASP A 215 14.03 -5.83 -1.19
CA ASP A 215 15.26 -5.35 -0.57
C ASP A 215 16.42 -6.33 -0.77
N ILE A 216 16.17 -7.64 -0.71
CA ILE A 216 17.17 -8.71 -0.97
C ILE A 216 17.79 -8.58 -2.37
N LEU A 217 17.04 -8.07 -3.36
CA LEU A 217 17.57 -7.83 -4.71
C LEU A 217 18.76 -6.85 -4.73
N SER A 218 18.92 -6.05 -3.68
CA SER A 218 19.99 -5.06 -3.57
C SER A 218 21.29 -5.61 -3.02
N GLY A 219 21.35 -6.90 -2.62
CA GLY A 219 22.60 -7.56 -2.27
C GLY A 219 22.67 -8.29 -0.92
N GLY A 220 21.59 -8.28 -0.11
CA GLY A 220 21.52 -9.09 1.13
C GLY A 220 22.41 -8.61 2.28
N ASP A 221 22.98 -7.42 2.22
CA ASP A 221 23.69 -6.77 3.33
C ASP A 221 22.70 -6.07 4.26
N GLU A 222 22.77 -6.35 5.57
CA GLU A 222 21.86 -5.77 6.57
C GLU A 222 21.82 -4.24 6.53
N ALA A 223 22.99 -3.59 6.38
CA ALA A 223 23.07 -2.15 6.34
C ALA A 223 22.35 -1.57 5.12
N MET A 224 22.53 -2.18 3.96
CA MET A 224 21.88 -1.77 2.72
C MET A 224 20.36 -2.02 2.76
N MET A 225 19.92 -3.19 3.23
CA MET A 225 18.49 -3.47 3.39
C MET A 225 17.82 -2.49 4.35
N ARG A 226 18.49 -2.18 5.46
CA ARG A 226 18.01 -1.18 6.40
C ARG A 226 17.89 0.20 5.78
N GLU A 227 18.88 0.65 5.01
CA GLU A 227 18.85 1.93 4.29
C GLU A 227 17.66 1.97 3.31
N MET A 228 17.36 0.87 2.62
CA MET A 228 16.22 0.78 1.70
C MET A 228 14.88 0.88 2.43
N VAL A 229 14.72 0.17 3.55
CA VAL A 229 13.51 0.27 4.38
C VAL A 229 13.35 1.67 4.97
N GLU A 230 14.45 2.32 5.40
CA GLU A 230 14.46 3.70 5.89
C GLU A 230 14.05 4.70 4.79
N ALA A 231 14.53 4.50 3.57
CA ALA A 231 14.15 5.31 2.42
C ALA A 231 12.66 5.13 2.07
N GLU A 232 12.16 3.89 2.07
CA GLU A 232 10.75 3.60 1.81
C GLU A 232 9.84 4.14 2.93
N ALA A 233 10.23 4.04 4.21
CA ALA A 233 9.52 4.63 5.33
C ALA A 233 9.44 6.17 5.23
N SER A 234 10.54 6.79 4.80
CA SER A 234 10.59 8.23 4.51
C SER A 234 9.65 8.60 3.36
N MET A 235 9.55 7.75 2.33
CA MET A 235 8.61 7.93 1.22
C MET A 235 7.15 7.82 1.70
N CYS A 236 6.82 6.86 2.57
CA CYS A 236 5.50 6.74 3.17
C CYS A 236 5.13 8.02 3.92
N THR A 237 6.03 8.53 4.76
CA THR A 237 5.84 9.78 5.52
C THR A 237 5.61 10.96 4.60
N TRP A 238 6.47 11.14 3.59
CA TRP A 238 6.37 12.24 2.63
C TRP A 238 5.08 12.24 1.83
N ILE A 239 4.62 11.07 1.38
CA ILE A 239 3.34 10.92 0.67
C ILE A 239 2.18 11.27 1.60
N GLY A 240 2.21 10.77 2.86
CA GLY A 240 1.18 11.08 3.85
C GLY A 240 1.07 12.58 4.13
N GLU A 241 2.18 13.26 4.38
CA GLU A 241 2.24 14.71 4.59
C GLU A 241 1.77 15.49 3.36
N SER A 242 2.10 15.00 2.17
CA SER A 242 1.66 15.61 0.91
C SER A 242 0.15 15.52 0.71
N ILE A 243 -0.48 14.42 1.17
CA ILE A 243 -1.94 14.28 1.16
C ILE A 243 -2.58 15.22 2.17
N ASP A 244 -2.01 15.34 3.37
CA ASP A 244 -2.49 16.27 4.40
C ASP A 244 -2.40 17.73 3.96
N ALA A 245 -1.39 18.07 3.16
CA ALA A 245 -1.17 19.39 2.60
C ALA A 245 -2.07 19.73 1.40
N LEU A 246 -2.83 18.77 0.85
CA LEU A 246 -3.76 19.07 -0.27
C LEU A 246 -4.84 20.06 0.18
N PRO A 247 -5.33 20.94 -0.72
CA PRO A 247 -6.46 21.80 -0.46
C PRO A 247 -7.68 21.05 0.08
N SER A 248 -8.46 21.65 0.97
CA SER A 248 -9.68 21.04 1.54
C SER A 248 -10.73 20.71 0.48
N GLU A 249 -10.85 21.58 -0.52
CA GLU A 249 -11.78 21.38 -1.62
C GLU A 249 -11.27 20.30 -2.58
N THR A 250 -12.09 19.27 -2.81
CA THR A 250 -11.69 18.11 -3.63
C THR A 250 -11.29 18.49 -5.06
N ASN A 251 -11.94 19.49 -5.66
CA ASN A 251 -11.61 19.94 -7.01
C ASN A 251 -10.23 20.61 -7.09
N GLU A 252 -9.84 21.36 -6.06
CA GLU A 252 -8.53 22.00 -5.98
C GLU A 252 -7.46 20.94 -5.70
N ALA A 253 -7.71 20.02 -4.76
CA ALA A 253 -6.84 18.90 -4.50
C ALA A 253 -6.61 18.03 -5.75
N ALA A 254 -7.67 17.76 -6.51
CA ALA A 254 -7.62 17.02 -7.77
C ALA A 254 -6.75 17.73 -8.82
N ALA A 255 -6.84 19.06 -8.90
CA ALA A 255 -5.98 19.84 -9.81
C ALA A 255 -4.50 19.69 -9.43
N VAL A 256 -4.16 19.77 -8.14
CA VAL A 256 -2.78 19.60 -7.63
C VAL A 256 -2.25 18.21 -7.95
N VAL A 257 -3.01 17.15 -7.65
CA VAL A 257 -2.60 15.76 -7.89
C VAL A 257 -2.44 15.49 -9.39
N TYR A 258 -3.39 15.94 -10.20
CA TYR A 258 -3.32 15.79 -11.66
C TYR A 258 -2.12 16.53 -12.26
N GLU A 259 -1.88 17.78 -11.84
CA GLU A 259 -0.75 18.56 -12.32
C GLU A 259 0.60 17.92 -11.94
N SER A 260 0.73 17.42 -10.70
CA SER A 260 1.91 16.66 -10.23
C SER A 260 2.15 15.41 -11.07
N SER A 261 1.10 14.65 -11.38
CA SER A 261 1.20 13.43 -12.17
C SER A 261 1.69 13.69 -13.60
N VAL A 262 1.18 14.73 -14.24
CA VAL A 262 1.54 15.11 -15.62
C VAL A 262 2.94 15.71 -15.70
N LYS A 263 3.32 16.55 -14.72
CA LYS A 263 4.65 17.16 -14.65
C LYS A 263 5.75 16.14 -14.32
N GLY A 264 5.38 14.97 -13.81
CA GLY A 264 6.33 13.96 -13.38
C GLY A 264 7.16 14.40 -12.16
N ALA A 265 6.60 15.26 -11.31
CA ALA A 265 7.25 15.81 -10.14
C ALA A 265 6.41 15.64 -8.87
N GLY A 266 7.08 15.43 -7.72
CA GLY A 266 6.41 15.26 -6.43
C GLY A 266 5.90 13.83 -6.19
N PRO A 267 5.14 13.62 -5.11
CA PRO A 267 4.73 12.30 -4.64
C PRO A 267 3.71 11.61 -5.56
N PHE A 268 3.04 12.37 -6.42
CA PHE A 268 1.99 11.87 -7.33
C PHE A 268 2.49 11.77 -8.79
N ALA A 269 3.81 11.88 -8.99
CA ALA A 269 4.42 11.80 -10.31
C ALA A 269 4.11 10.46 -10.99
N GLY A 270 3.72 10.50 -12.28
CA GLY A 270 3.50 9.28 -13.07
C GLY A 270 2.20 8.53 -12.80
N LEU A 271 1.37 8.97 -11.87
CA LEU A 271 0.07 8.34 -11.63
C LEU A 271 -0.85 8.45 -12.84
N ARG A 272 -1.66 7.43 -13.05
CA ARG A 272 -2.69 7.37 -14.09
C ARG A 272 -4.08 7.35 -13.48
N PHE A 273 -5.02 7.97 -14.20
CA PHE A 273 -6.41 8.13 -13.74
C PHE A 273 -7.42 7.54 -14.72
N ASP A 274 -6.95 6.70 -15.64
CA ASP A 274 -7.75 5.90 -16.57
C ASP A 274 -7.75 4.42 -16.16
N ASP A 275 -8.45 3.54 -16.87
CA ASP A 275 -8.50 2.10 -16.60
C ASP A 275 -7.15 1.37 -16.77
N LYS A 276 -6.10 2.09 -17.14
CA LYS A 276 -4.71 1.62 -17.19
C LYS A 276 -3.88 2.06 -15.99
N TYR A 277 -4.52 2.41 -14.89
CA TYR A 277 -3.90 2.98 -13.68
C TYR A 277 -2.74 2.15 -13.10
N ASP A 278 -2.73 0.84 -13.33
CA ASP A 278 -1.66 -0.07 -12.89
C ASP A 278 -0.63 -0.41 -14.00
N ALA A 279 -0.76 0.17 -15.17
CA ALA A 279 0.16 -0.08 -16.29
C ALA A 279 1.41 0.82 -16.26
N GLY A 280 1.53 1.69 -15.29
CA GLY A 280 2.63 2.65 -15.16
C GLY A 280 3.75 2.17 -14.23
N ARG A 281 4.78 3.03 -14.12
CA ARG A 281 5.90 2.83 -13.20
C ARG A 281 5.46 2.90 -11.74
N ASP A 282 4.52 3.77 -11.44
CA ASP A 282 4.01 4.05 -10.10
C ASP A 282 2.51 3.67 -10.06
N PRO A 283 2.20 2.37 -9.79
CA PRO A 283 0.82 1.88 -9.80
C PRO A 283 0.02 2.42 -8.62
N LEU A 284 -1.29 2.55 -8.79
CA LEU A 284 -2.20 2.84 -7.69
C LEU A 284 -2.31 1.66 -6.72
N GLY A 285 -2.27 0.42 -7.23
CA GLY A 285 -2.22 -0.80 -6.42
C GLY A 285 -3.56 -1.16 -5.77
N PHE A 286 -4.68 -1.01 -6.48
CA PHE A 286 -6.01 -1.34 -5.97
C PHE A 286 -6.37 -2.82 -6.18
N ARG A 287 -5.47 -3.72 -5.78
CA ARG A 287 -5.69 -5.18 -5.79
C ARG A 287 -5.69 -5.70 -4.36
N TRP A 288 -6.87 -5.96 -3.85
CA TRP A 288 -7.07 -6.34 -2.46
C TRP A 288 -7.43 -7.83 -2.36
N SER A 289 -6.80 -8.53 -1.41
CA SER A 289 -7.03 -9.94 -1.13
C SER A 289 -6.58 -10.27 0.29
N GLU A 290 -7.39 -11.04 1.01
CA GLU A 290 -6.97 -11.64 2.29
C GLU A 290 -5.96 -12.76 2.10
N THR A 291 -6.05 -13.48 0.96
CA THR A 291 -5.15 -14.58 0.64
C THR A 291 -3.96 -14.04 -0.14
N LEU A 292 -2.79 -14.12 0.46
CA LEU A 292 -1.51 -13.71 -0.11
C LEU A 292 -0.62 -14.92 -0.36
N ASN A 293 0.43 -14.79 -1.16
CA ASN A 293 1.41 -15.87 -1.36
C ASN A 293 2.19 -16.19 -0.08
N PHE A 294 2.27 -15.24 0.83
CA PHE A 294 2.84 -15.44 2.15
C PHE A 294 1.76 -15.15 3.20
N ASP A 295 1.32 -16.21 3.90
CA ASP A 295 0.38 -16.08 5.00
C ASP A 295 1.10 -15.63 6.26
N MET A 296 0.54 -14.63 6.94
CA MET A 296 1.07 -14.12 8.20
C MET A 296 0.41 -14.88 9.34
N PRO A 297 1.11 -15.81 10.03
CA PRO A 297 0.53 -16.53 11.14
C PRO A 297 0.30 -15.60 12.33
N THR A 298 -0.86 -15.75 12.97
CA THR A 298 -1.15 -15.19 14.29
C THR A 298 -0.27 -15.86 15.35
N ARG A 299 -0.22 -15.29 16.56
CA ARG A 299 0.55 -15.85 17.68
C ARG A 299 0.15 -17.29 17.97
N ALA A 300 -1.15 -17.57 18.04
CA ALA A 300 -1.65 -18.91 18.32
C ALA A 300 -1.22 -19.94 17.26
N GLU A 301 -1.32 -19.58 15.97
CA GLU A 301 -0.92 -20.44 14.87
C GLU A 301 0.60 -20.66 14.84
N PHE A 302 1.37 -19.65 15.16
CA PHE A 302 2.83 -19.73 15.23
C PHE A 302 3.29 -20.64 16.37
N GLU A 303 2.74 -20.47 17.59
CA GLU A 303 3.05 -21.32 18.75
C GLU A 303 2.62 -22.78 18.53
N GLU A 304 1.50 -23.02 17.84
CA GLU A 304 1.08 -24.36 17.48
C GLU A 304 2.08 -25.05 16.52
N THR A 305 2.68 -24.28 15.63
CA THR A 305 3.66 -24.80 14.66
C THR A 305 5.00 -25.08 15.33
N GLU A 306 5.51 -24.15 16.13
CA GLU A 306 6.79 -24.30 16.86
C GLU A 306 6.71 -25.37 17.98
N GLY A 307 5.55 -25.60 18.59
CA GLY A 307 5.36 -26.61 19.65
C GLY A 307 5.23 -28.05 19.13
N ARG A 308 5.24 -28.25 17.82
CA ARG A 308 5.19 -29.59 17.18
C ARG A 308 6.58 -30.15 16.82
N ASP A 309 7.62 -29.33 16.92
CA ASP A 309 9.02 -29.70 16.68
C ASP A 309 9.75 -29.96 18.02
#